data_438470b987d08953e9e00d58cd4899f8
#
_entry.id   438470b987d08953e9e00d58cd4899f8
#
_cell.length_a   1.000
_cell.length_b   1.000
_cell.length_c   1.000
_cell.angle_alpha   90.00
_cell.angle_beta   90.00
_cell.angle_gamma   90.00
#
_symmetry.space_group_name_H-M   'P 1'
#
loop_
_entity.id
_entity.type
_entity.pdbx_description
1 polymer ?
#
loop_
_entity_poly.entity_id
_entity_poly.type
_entity_poly.pdbx_seq_one_letter_code
_entity_poly.pdbx_strand_id
1 'polypeptide(L)'
;MVLQRYEIKEKDTWDLSTIYPTDLTWEEALKDLTEKVQTASQYEGHLLDSADSLLEITEFSLDLERQVEKLYVYAHMKNDQDTRESKYQEYYAKAMTLYSQLEQAFSFYEPEFMEISEEQYAAFLEAQPKLQVYKHFFDKLLQKKDHVLSQREEELLAGAGEIFGAASETFAILDNADISFPYVLDDEGKEVQLSHGTYIRLMESKNREVRRGAYEALYATYEQFQHTYAKTLQTNVKVQNYRAKVRNYKSARHAALAANFVPESVYDNLVAAVRKH
;
A
#
# COMPACT_ATOMS: atom_id res chain seq x y z
N MET A 1 18.95 19.95 -16.07
CA MET A 1 18.49 18.76 -16.82
C MET A 1 18.21 17.69 -15.76
N VAL A 2 17.06 17.06 -15.83
CA VAL A 2 16.77 15.89 -14.96
C VAL A 2 17.62 14.74 -15.49
N LEU A 3 18.42 14.13 -14.61
CA LEU A 3 19.32 13.03 -14.97
C LEU A 3 18.50 11.79 -15.33
N GLN A 4 18.90 11.09 -16.37
CA GLN A 4 18.36 9.78 -16.67
C GLN A 4 18.95 8.74 -15.70
N ARG A 5 18.27 7.60 -15.51
CA ARG A 5 18.70 6.56 -14.57
C ARG A 5 20.15 6.14 -14.76
N TYR A 6 20.61 5.96 -16.00
CA TYR A 6 21.97 5.55 -16.33
C TYR A 6 23.04 6.63 -16.07
N GLU A 7 22.64 7.89 -15.85
CA GLU A 7 23.52 9.01 -15.53
C GLU A 7 23.75 9.14 -14.00
N ILE A 8 22.94 8.45 -13.18
CA ILE A 8 23.04 8.50 -11.72
C ILE A 8 24.17 7.58 -11.26
N LYS A 9 25.07 8.10 -10.44
CA LYS A 9 26.20 7.32 -9.92
C LYS A 9 25.68 6.25 -8.97
N GLU A 10 26.27 5.06 -9.02
CA GLU A 10 25.90 3.92 -8.17
C GLU A 10 25.85 4.25 -6.68
N LYS A 11 26.83 5.04 -6.19
CA LYS A 11 26.88 5.50 -4.78
C LYS A 11 25.68 6.36 -4.34
N ASP A 12 24.91 6.88 -5.28
CA ASP A 12 23.72 7.71 -5.03
C ASP A 12 22.43 6.89 -5.27
N THR A 13 22.52 5.57 -5.28
CA THR A 13 21.41 4.63 -5.47
C THR A 13 21.30 3.64 -4.31
N TRP A 14 20.13 3.04 -4.14
CA TRP A 14 19.92 1.94 -3.18
C TRP A 14 20.52 0.64 -3.72
N ASP A 15 21.20 -0.11 -2.86
CA ASP A 15 21.68 -1.45 -3.18
C ASP A 15 20.55 -2.48 -2.98
N LEU A 16 19.85 -2.81 -4.06
CA LEU A 16 18.76 -3.77 -4.03
C LEU A 16 19.23 -5.23 -3.99
N SER A 17 20.53 -5.49 -4.18
CA SER A 17 21.08 -6.85 -4.04
C SER A 17 20.96 -7.39 -2.61
N THR A 18 20.79 -6.49 -1.62
CA THR A 18 20.51 -6.85 -0.22
C THR A 18 19.11 -7.46 -0.03
N ILE A 19 18.17 -7.23 -0.97
CA ILE A 19 16.83 -7.81 -0.96
C ILE A 19 16.86 -9.12 -1.76
N TYR A 20 17.18 -9.05 -3.05
CA TYR A 20 17.47 -10.19 -3.92
C TYR A 20 18.79 -9.96 -4.66
N PRO A 21 19.75 -10.90 -4.59
CA PRO A 21 21.05 -10.72 -5.23
C PRO A 21 20.98 -10.50 -6.73
N THR A 22 20.05 -11.14 -7.40
CA THR A 22 19.83 -11.05 -8.85
C THR A 22 18.33 -11.13 -9.19
N ASP A 23 17.98 -10.70 -10.42
CA ASP A 23 16.64 -10.88 -10.95
C ASP A 23 16.24 -12.37 -11.02
N LEU A 24 17.20 -13.27 -11.30
CA LEU A 24 16.97 -14.71 -11.33
C LEU A 24 16.54 -15.24 -9.96
N THR A 25 17.20 -14.81 -8.88
CA THR A 25 16.81 -15.22 -7.52
C THR A 25 15.43 -14.69 -7.12
N TRP A 26 15.02 -13.55 -7.67
CA TRP A 26 13.66 -13.04 -7.52
C TRP A 26 12.64 -13.89 -8.28
N GLU A 27 12.94 -14.30 -9.52
CA GLU A 27 12.06 -15.16 -10.33
C GLU A 27 11.88 -16.55 -9.70
N GLU A 28 12.96 -17.12 -9.14
CA GLU A 28 12.90 -18.38 -8.40
C GLU A 28 12.03 -18.26 -7.15
N ALA A 29 12.19 -17.17 -6.39
CA ALA A 29 11.36 -16.89 -5.22
C ALA A 29 9.88 -16.67 -5.58
N LEU A 30 9.58 -15.98 -6.68
CA LEU A 30 8.22 -15.80 -7.18
C LEU A 30 7.55 -17.14 -7.44
N LYS A 31 8.26 -18.06 -8.10
CA LYS A 31 7.73 -19.40 -8.40
C LYS A 31 7.46 -20.19 -7.12
N ASP A 32 8.43 -20.26 -6.23
CA ASP A 32 8.31 -20.98 -4.94
C ASP A 32 7.14 -20.44 -4.10
N LEU A 33 7.03 -19.11 -3.99
CA LEU A 33 5.95 -18.48 -3.24
C LEU A 33 4.58 -18.67 -3.88
N THR A 34 4.51 -18.68 -5.22
CA THR A 34 3.25 -18.96 -5.92
C THR A 34 2.74 -20.39 -5.59
N GLU A 35 3.65 -21.37 -5.56
CA GLU A 35 3.31 -22.75 -5.16
C GLU A 35 2.87 -22.83 -3.70
N LYS A 36 3.58 -22.14 -2.79
CA LYS A 36 3.25 -22.08 -1.35
C LYS A 36 1.89 -21.42 -1.08
N VAL A 37 1.60 -20.30 -1.74
CA VAL A 37 0.31 -19.61 -1.58
C VAL A 37 -0.86 -20.53 -1.96
N GLN A 38 -0.70 -21.35 -2.99
CA GLN A 38 -1.73 -22.33 -3.37
C GLN A 38 -2.02 -23.39 -2.30
N THR A 39 -1.04 -23.68 -1.42
CA THR A 39 -1.26 -24.65 -0.33
C THR A 39 -2.06 -24.07 0.84
N ALA A 40 -2.25 -22.75 0.91
CA ALA A 40 -2.94 -22.09 2.04
C ALA A 40 -4.41 -22.55 2.19
N SER A 41 -5.07 -22.92 1.07
CA SER A 41 -6.45 -23.41 1.10
C SER A 41 -6.66 -24.68 1.92
N GLN A 42 -5.59 -25.46 2.20
CA GLN A 42 -5.68 -26.64 3.05
C GLN A 42 -5.99 -26.31 4.52
N TYR A 43 -5.78 -25.08 4.94
CA TYR A 43 -5.99 -24.61 6.30
C TYR A 43 -7.40 -24.05 6.55
N GLU A 44 -8.18 -23.86 5.49
CA GLU A 44 -9.57 -23.40 5.59
C GLU A 44 -10.42 -24.38 6.40
N GLY A 45 -11.16 -23.90 7.39
CA GLY A 45 -11.95 -24.68 8.30
C GLY A 45 -11.17 -25.32 9.47
N HIS A 46 -9.86 -25.06 9.58
CA HIS A 46 -8.98 -25.68 10.58
C HIS A 46 -8.31 -24.69 11.54
N LEU A 47 -8.58 -23.38 11.42
CA LEU A 47 -7.93 -22.35 12.22
C LEU A 47 -8.14 -22.53 13.74
N LEU A 48 -9.32 -22.95 14.14
CA LEU A 48 -9.74 -23.09 15.55
C LEU A 48 -9.81 -24.53 16.04
N ASP A 49 -9.24 -25.50 15.33
CA ASP A 49 -9.20 -26.91 15.74
C ASP A 49 -8.47 -27.09 17.07
N SER A 50 -7.39 -26.33 17.30
CA SER A 50 -6.60 -26.31 18.52
C SER A 50 -5.78 -25.04 18.66
N ALA A 51 -5.20 -24.80 19.85
CA ALA A 51 -4.25 -23.71 20.08
C ALA A 51 -2.98 -23.85 19.20
N ASP A 52 -2.54 -25.10 18.94
CA ASP A 52 -1.40 -25.37 18.06
C ASP A 52 -1.75 -25.08 16.58
N SER A 53 -2.97 -25.45 16.13
CA SER A 53 -3.45 -25.11 14.79
C SER A 53 -3.52 -23.60 14.59
N LEU A 54 -4.06 -22.86 15.56
CA LEU A 54 -4.09 -21.39 15.51
C LEU A 54 -2.69 -20.82 15.39
N LEU A 55 -1.72 -21.32 16.17
CA LEU A 55 -0.33 -20.85 16.10
C LEU A 55 0.29 -21.17 14.73
N GLU A 56 0.21 -22.42 14.28
CA GLU A 56 0.81 -22.88 13.02
C GLU A 56 0.29 -22.08 11.83
N ILE A 57 -1.02 -21.93 11.72
CA ILE A 57 -1.65 -21.22 10.59
C ILE A 57 -1.30 -19.73 10.64
N THR A 58 -1.27 -19.13 11.85
CA THR A 58 -0.87 -17.73 12.03
C THR A 58 0.59 -17.52 11.62
N GLU A 59 1.52 -18.35 12.09
CA GLU A 59 2.93 -18.25 11.75
C GLU A 59 3.15 -18.48 10.25
N PHE A 60 2.46 -19.43 9.65
CA PHE A 60 2.53 -19.70 8.21
C PHE A 60 2.01 -18.51 7.38
N SER A 61 0.87 -17.94 7.74
CA SER A 61 0.29 -16.76 7.10
C SER A 61 1.26 -15.56 7.14
N LEU A 62 1.74 -15.22 8.33
CA LEU A 62 2.64 -14.09 8.54
C LEU A 62 4.02 -14.29 7.87
N ASP A 63 4.51 -15.53 7.79
CA ASP A 63 5.76 -15.82 7.10
C ASP A 63 5.61 -15.68 5.57
N LEU A 64 4.49 -16.16 5.00
CA LEU A 64 4.18 -15.95 3.59
C LEU A 64 3.99 -14.47 3.26
N GLU A 65 3.24 -13.74 4.09
CA GLU A 65 3.04 -12.29 3.92
C GLU A 65 4.38 -11.56 3.87
N ARG A 66 5.28 -11.83 4.81
CA ARG A 66 6.62 -11.23 4.86
C ARG A 66 7.46 -11.58 3.62
N GLN A 67 7.37 -12.82 3.11
CA GLN A 67 8.11 -13.24 1.94
C GLN A 67 7.56 -12.59 0.65
N VAL A 68 6.24 -12.51 0.51
CA VAL A 68 5.57 -11.85 -0.61
C VAL A 68 5.81 -10.34 -0.56
N GLU A 69 5.76 -9.71 0.62
CA GLU A 69 6.12 -8.30 0.80
C GLU A 69 7.56 -8.02 0.34
N LYS A 70 8.51 -8.86 0.74
CA LYS A 70 9.91 -8.73 0.31
C LYS A 70 10.05 -8.81 -1.22
N LEU A 71 9.31 -9.71 -1.85
CA LEU A 71 9.27 -9.88 -3.30
C LEU A 71 8.65 -8.65 -3.99
N TYR A 72 7.56 -8.13 -3.43
CA TYR A 72 6.92 -6.91 -3.88
C TYR A 72 7.84 -5.70 -3.77
N VAL A 73 8.49 -5.49 -2.62
CA VAL A 73 9.38 -4.35 -2.38
C VAL A 73 10.51 -4.30 -3.42
N TYR A 74 11.14 -5.43 -3.73
CA TYR A 74 12.16 -5.49 -4.78
C TYR A 74 11.61 -5.05 -6.14
N ALA A 75 10.51 -5.65 -6.56
CA ALA A 75 9.88 -5.35 -7.86
C ALA A 75 9.44 -3.89 -7.96
N HIS A 76 8.83 -3.35 -6.90
CA HIS A 76 8.40 -1.97 -6.81
C HIS A 76 9.59 -1.00 -6.92
N MET A 77 10.65 -1.20 -6.11
CA MET A 77 11.84 -0.35 -6.16
C MET A 77 12.57 -0.43 -7.51
N LYS A 78 12.56 -1.60 -8.16
CA LYS A 78 13.11 -1.75 -9.52
C LYS A 78 12.27 -0.98 -10.54
N ASN A 79 10.97 -1.05 -10.47
CA ASN A 79 10.06 -0.29 -11.32
C ASN A 79 10.21 1.22 -11.13
N ASP A 80 10.36 1.67 -9.89
CA ASP A 80 10.50 3.10 -9.56
C ASP A 80 11.84 3.71 -10.01
N GLN A 81 12.85 2.88 -10.30
CA GLN A 81 14.11 3.37 -10.87
C GLN A 81 13.92 3.98 -12.28
N ASP A 82 13.08 3.37 -13.10
CA ASP A 82 12.62 3.89 -14.38
C ASP A 82 11.29 3.20 -14.76
N THR A 83 10.19 3.91 -14.59
CA THR A 83 8.85 3.38 -14.84
C THR A 83 8.56 3.07 -16.33
N ARG A 84 9.50 3.36 -17.25
CA ARG A 84 9.42 3.02 -18.68
C ARG A 84 10.02 1.65 -19.01
N GLU A 85 10.74 1.05 -18.07
CA GLU A 85 11.36 -0.28 -18.22
C GLU A 85 10.31 -1.39 -18.17
N SER A 86 9.92 -1.93 -19.32
CA SER A 86 8.86 -2.94 -19.42
C SER A 86 9.13 -4.20 -18.60
N LYS A 87 10.40 -4.60 -18.43
CA LYS A 87 10.79 -5.74 -17.60
C LYS A 87 10.33 -5.55 -16.14
N TYR A 88 10.58 -4.38 -15.57
CA TYR A 88 10.28 -4.14 -14.16
C TYR A 88 8.81 -3.76 -13.95
N GLN A 89 8.13 -3.21 -14.95
CA GLN A 89 6.66 -3.13 -14.96
C GLN A 89 6.04 -4.55 -14.86
N GLU A 90 6.57 -5.52 -15.62
CA GLU A 90 6.13 -6.91 -15.58
C GLU A 90 6.39 -7.56 -14.22
N TYR A 91 7.58 -7.31 -13.61
CA TYR A 91 7.90 -7.82 -12.27
C TYR A 91 6.94 -7.27 -11.22
N TYR A 92 6.69 -5.97 -11.26
CA TYR A 92 5.73 -5.31 -10.38
C TYR A 92 4.32 -5.89 -10.51
N ALA A 93 3.84 -6.06 -11.75
CA ALA A 93 2.54 -6.66 -12.00
C ALA A 93 2.44 -8.12 -11.48
N LYS A 94 3.48 -8.94 -11.68
CA LYS A 94 3.54 -10.32 -11.14
C LYS A 94 3.52 -10.34 -9.61
N ALA A 95 4.27 -9.43 -8.97
CA ALA A 95 4.28 -9.31 -7.52
C ALA A 95 2.91 -8.90 -6.97
N MET A 96 2.23 -7.94 -7.61
CA MET A 96 0.88 -7.53 -7.24
C MET A 96 -0.15 -8.64 -7.40
N THR A 97 -0.04 -9.42 -8.48
CA THR A 97 -0.90 -10.60 -8.70
C THR A 97 -0.70 -11.63 -7.59
N LEU A 98 0.55 -11.93 -7.21
CA LEU A 98 0.81 -12.86 -6.11
C LEU A 98 0.31 -12.32 -4.77
N TYR A 99 0.45 -11.02 -4.52
CA TYR A 99 -0.08 -10.37 -3.31
C TYR A 99 -1.60 -10.54 -3.22
N SER A 100 -2.31 -10.28 -4.31
CA SER A 100 -3.76 -10.48 -4.38
C SER A 100 -4.18 -11.95 -4.20
N GLN A 101 -3.39 -12.90 -4.75
CA GLN A 101 -3.62 -14.33 -4.54
C GLN A 101 -3.41 -14.74 -3.08
N LEU A 102 -2.41 -14.16 -2.39
CA LEU A 102 -2.19 -14.39 -0.96
C LEU A 102 -3.37 -13.88 -0.12
N GLU A 103 -3.83 -12.64 -0.37
CA GLU A 103 -5.02 -12.10 0.31
C GLU A 103 -6.26 -12.97 0.10
N GLN A 104 -6.45 -13.46 -1.12
CA GLN A 104 -7.57 -14.36 -1.43
C GLN A 104 -7.42 -15.71 -0.73
N ALA A 105 -6.22 -16.28 -0.71
CA ALA A 105 -5.96 -17.60 -0.11
C ALA A 105 -6.19 -17.62 1.41
N PHE A 106 -5.97 -16.49 2.10
CA PHE A 106 -6.21 -16.33 3.53
C PHE A 106 -7.50 -15.56 3.86
N SER A 107 -8.40 -15.36 2.90
CA SER A 107 -9.67 -14.64 3.14
C SER A 107 -10.57 -15.32 4.19
N PHE A 108 -10.36 -16.61 4.45
CA PHE A 108 -11.05 -17.39 5.49
C PHE A 108 -10.60 -17.03 6.92
N TYR A 109 -9.37 -16.49 7.06
CA TYR A 109 -8.73 -16.36 8.39
C TYR A 109 -9.51 -15.44 9.35
N GLU A 110 -9.84 -14.21 8.93
CA GLU A 110 -10.60 -13.30 9.80
C GLU A 110 -12.01 -13.83 10.12
N PRO A 111 -12.83 -14.32 9.16
CA PRO A 111 -14.13 -14.91 9.45
C PRO A 111 -14.07 -16.08 10.41
N GLU A 112 -13.17 -17.03 10.20
CA GLU A 112 -13.03 -18.18 11.12
C GLU A 112 -12.58 -17.75 12.51
N PHE A 113 -11.59 -16.84 12.60
CA PHE A 113 -11.13 -16.33 13.88
C PHE A 113 -12.26 -15.63 14.67
N MET A 114 -13.21 -14.98 13.98
CA MET A 114 -14.35 -14.33 14.63
C MET A 114 -15.35 -15.30 15.28
N GLU A 115 -15.27 -16.59 14.96
CA GLU A 115 -16.10 -17.62 15.60
C GLU A 115 -15.61 -17.99 17.01
N ILE A 116 -14.37 -17.62 17.36
CA ILE A 116 -13.81 -17.95 18.68
C ILE A 116 -14.61 -17.28 19.81
N SER A 117 -14.91 -18.02 20.88
CA SER A 117 -15.47 -17.46 22.10
C SER A 117 -14.38 -16.86 23.00
N GLU A 118 -14.74 -15.96 23.92
CA GLU A 118 -13.79 -15.38 24.89
C GLU A 118 -13.13 -16.46 25.75
N GLU A 119 -13.91 -17.49 26.16
CA GLU A 119 -13.41 -18.62 26.96
C GLU A 119 -12.43 -19.48 26.17
N GLN A 120 -12.74 -19.77 24.89
CA GLN A 120 -11.86 -20.55 24.02
C GLN A 120 -10.57 -19.78 23.72
N TYR A 121 -10.67 -18.47 23.44
CA TYR A 121 -9.51 -17.62 23.22
C TYR A 121 -8.58 -17.59 24.44
N ALA A 122 -9.13 -17.38 25.63
CA ALA A 122 -8.36 -17.43 26.88
C ALA A 122 -7.67 -18.78 27.09
N ALA A 123 -8.41 -19.88 26.86
CA ALA A 123 -7.86 -21.24 26.96
C ALA A 123 -6.73 -21.49 25.95
N PHE A 124 -6.85 -21.01 24.73
CA PHE A 124 -5.80 -21.14 23.71
C PHE A 124 -4.53 -20.36 24.08
N LEU A 125 -4.66 -19.13 24.61
CA LEU A 125 -3.52 -18.34 25.09
C LEU A 125 -2.79 -18.99 26.27
N GLU A 126 -3.51 -19.76 27.11
CA GLU A 126 -2.94 -20.50 28.23
C GLU A 126 -2.28 -21.81 27.75
N ALA A 127 -2.95 -22.57 26.87
CA ALA A 127 -2.46 -23.84 26.33
C ALA A 127 -1.22 -23.71 25.46
N GLN A 128 -1.12 -22.61 24.67
CA GLN A 128 -0.01 -22.35 23.76
C GLN A 128 0.62 -20.97 24.04
N PRO A 129 1.65 -20.89 24.92
CA PRO A 129 2.24 -19.61 25.34
C PRO A 129 2.84 -18.78 24.20
N LYS A 130 3.23 -19.38 23.08
CA LYS A 130 3.73 -18.64 21.91
C LYS A 130 2.67 -17.74 21.29
N LEU A 131 1.38 -18.05 21.44
CA LEU A 131 0.27 -17.20 20.98
C LEU A 131 0.27 -15.82 21.67
N GLN A 132 0.88 -15.68 22.86
CA GLN A 132 1.00 -14.39 23.56
C GLN A 132 1.76 -13.34 22.74
N VAL A 133 2.69 -13.75 21.88
CA VAL A 133 3.41 -12.85 20.97
C VAL A 133 2.44 -12.18 20.00
N TYR A 134 1.40 -12.90 19.59
CA TYR A 134 0.39 -12.47 18.64
C TYR A 134 -0.87 -11.89 19.31
N LYS A 135 -0.91 -11.81 20.66
CA LYS A 135 -2.10 -11.35 21.37
C LYS A 135 -2.62 -10.00 20.87
N HIS A 136 -1.74 -9.03 20.65
CA HIS A 136 -2.15 -7.73 20.12
C HIS A 136 -2.77 -7.82 18.71
N PHE A 137 -2.25 -8.69 17.87
CA PHE A 137 -2.81 -8.98 16.55
C PHE A 137 -4.23 -9.54 16.66
N PHE A 138 -4.42 -10.55 17.51
CA PHE A 138 -5.74 -11.16 17.75
C PHE A 138 -6.73 -10.17 18.38
N ASP A 139 -6.31 -9.39 19.38
CA ASP A 139 -7.16 -8.37 20.00
C ASP A 139 -7.65 -7.34 18.96
N LYS A 140 -6.78 -6.98 18.00
CA LYS A 140 -7.16 -6.09 16.88
C LYS A 140 -8.19 -6.74 15.95
N LEU A 141 -8.10 -8.04 15.69
CA LEU A 141 -9.10 -8.76 14.92
C LEU A 141 -10.45 -8.76 15.65
N LEU A 142 -10.48 -9.13 16.94
CA LEU A 142 -11.71 -9.15 17.73
C LEU A 142 -12.41 -7.79 17.78
N GLN A 143 -11.64 -6.68 17.80
CA GLN A 143 -12.22 -5.35 17.76
C GLN A 143 -12.87 -4.99 16.42
N LYS A 144 -12.53 -5.71 15.35
CA LYS A 144 -13.16 -5.51 14.03
C LYS A 144 -14.44 -6.34 13.84
N LYS A 145 -14.86 -7.14 14.82
CA LYS A 145 -15.91 -8.17 14.68
C LYS A 145 -17.16 -7.66 13.95
N ASP A 146 -17.63 -6.45 14.29
CA ASP A 146 -18.81 -5.84 13.66
C ASP A 146 -18.59 -5.43 12.18
N HIS A 147 -17.37 -5.52 11.69
CA HIS A 147 -16.92 -5.05 10.37
C HIS A 147 -16.35 -6.16 9.50
N VAL A 148 -16.26 -7.39 10.01
CA VAL A 148 -15.89 -8.58 9.24
C VAL A 148 -17.15 -9.13 8.59
N LEU A 149 -17.02 -9.50 7.33
CA LEU A 149 -18.12 -10.03 6.51
C LEU A 149 -18.08 -11.57 6.52
N SER A 150 -19.08 -12.17 5.89
CA SER A 150 -19.04 -13.61 5.64
C SER A 150 -17.86 -13.97 4.74
N GLN A 151 -17.35 -15.18 4.84
CA GLN A 151 -16.25 -15.70 4.04
C GLN A 151 -16.43 -15.41 2.54
N ARG A 152 -17.62 -15.68 2.00
CA ARG A 152 -17.91 -15.44 0.59
C ARG A 152 -17.83 -13.97 0.19
N GLU A 153 -18.25 -13.07 1.07
CA GLU A 153 -18.17 -11.62 0.81
C GLU A 153 -16.71 -11.13 0.91
N GLU A 154 -15.92 -11.65 1.86
CA GLU A 154 -14.49 -11.35 1.96
C GLU A 154 -13.72 -11.82 0.72
N GLU A 155 -13.97 -13.05 0.22
CA GLU A 155 -13.39 -13.54 -1.03
C GLU A 155 -13.69 -12.62 -2.23
N LEU A 156 -14.95 -12.17 -2.35
CA LEU A 156 -15.36 -11.27 -3.44
C LEU A 156 -14.67 -9.92 -3.36
N LEU A 157 -14.54 -9.36 -2.14
CA LEU A 157 -13.86 -8.08 -1.95
C LEU A 157 -12.35 -8.18 -2.16
N ALA A 158 -11.73 -9.26 -1.72
CA ALA A 158 -10.32 -9.54 -1.94
C ALA A 158 -10.03 -9.68 -3.45
N GLY A 159 -10.83 -10.48 -4.17
CA GLY A 159 -10.72 -10.65 -5.62
C GLY A 159 -10.94 -9.37 -6.45
N ALA A 160 -11.60 -8.34 -5.87
CA ALA A 160 -11.78 -7.04 -6.49
C ALA A 160 -10.65 -6.03 -6.17
N GLY A 161 -9.60 -6.46 -5.45
CA GLY A 161 -8.52 -5.58 -4.96
C GLY A 161 -7.87 -4.74 -6.06
N GLU A 162 -7.46 -5.36 -7.18
CA GLU A 162 -6.85 -4.68 -8.33
C GLU A 162 -7.80 -3.62 -8.94
N ILE A 163 -9.10 -3.93 -9.04
CA ILE A 163 -10.10 -2.99 -9.56
C ILE A 163 -10.19 -1.75 -8.66
N PHE A 164 -10.11 -1.94 -7.35
CA PHE A 164 -10.12 -0.85 -6.38
C PHE A 164 -8.83 -0.02 -6.41
N GLY A 165 -7.70 -0.62 -6.81
CA GLY A 165 -6.39 0.03 -6.96
C GLY A 165 -6.26 0.92 -8.19
N ALA A 166 -7.02 0.64 -9.26
CA ALA A 166 -6.84 1.21 -10.59
C ALA A 166 -6.80 2.76 -10.64
N ALA A 167 -7.55 3.45 -9.77
CA ALA A 167 -7.53 4.90 -9.73
C ALA A 167 -6.20 5.46 -9.20
N SER A 168 -5.60 4.81 -8.21
CA SER A 168 -4.30 5.19 -7.65
C SER A 168 -3.17 4.89 -8.64
N GLU A 169 -3.24 3.77 -9.35
CA GLU A 169 -2.28 3.41 -10.40
C GLU A 169 -2.35 4.39 -11.57
N THR A 170 -3.56 4.75 -12.04
CA THR A 170 -3.73 5.76 -13.08
C THR A 170 -3.16 7.12 -12.66
N PHE A 171 -3.36 7.51 -11.40
CA PHE A 171 -2.74 8.72 -10.85
C PHE A 171 -1.21 8.62 -10.89
N ALA A 172 -0.64 7.50 -10.43
CA ALA A 172 0.81 7.30 -10.38
C ALA A 172 1.45 7.33 -11.78
N ILE A 173 0.83 6.71 -12.77
CA ILE A 173 1.30 6.73 -14.17
C ILE A 173 1.28 8.17 -14.72
N LEU A 174 0.17 8.87 -14.54
CA LEU A 174 0.05 10.25 -15.00
C LEU A 174 1.10 11.16 -14.34
N ASP A 175 1.25 11.08 -13.02
CA ASP A 175 2.10 11.99 -12.24
C ASP A 175 3.60 11.72 -12.41
N ASN A 176 3.99 10.47 -12.57
CA ASN A 176 5.40 10.07 -12.59
C ASN A 176 5.95 9.77 -14.00
N ALA A 177 5.08 9.46 -14.99
CA ALA A 177 5.53 9.05 -16.32
C ALA A 177 5.06 9.99 -17.42
N ASP A 178 3.79 10.40 -17.42
CA ASP A 178 3.21 11.12 -18.55
C ASP A 178 3.40 12.63 -18.46
N ILE A 179 3.44 13.21 -17.24
CA ILE A 179 3.62 14.64 -17.02
C ILE A 179 5.06 15.04 -17.35
N SER A 180 5.18 16.08 -18.19
CA SER A 180 6.44 16.76 -18.45
C SER A 180 6.32 18.22 -18.04
N PHE A 181 7.13 18.63 -17.07
CA PHE A 181 7.18 20.01 -16.60
C PHE A 181 8.08 20.87 -17.49
N PRO A 182 7.76 22.17 -17.69
CA PRO A 182 8.54 23.08 -18.50
C PRO A 182 9.86 23.48 -17.83
N TYR A 183 10.70 24.19 -18.58
CA TYR A 183 11.88 24.86 -18.06
C TYR A 183 11.49 26.20 -17.44
N VAL A 184 12.16 26.56 -16.35
CA VAL A 184 12.04 27.85 -15.66
C VAL A 184 13.43 28.41 -15.37
N LEU A 185 13.53 29.74 -15.10
CA LEU A 185 14.80 30.35 -14.75
C LEU A 185 15.13 30.21 -13.28
N ASP A 186 16.38 29.90 -12.94
CA ASP A 186 16.92 29.90 -11.59
C ASP A 186 17.46 31.30 -11.19
N ASP A 187 18.09 31.38 -9.99
CA ASP A 187 18.67 32.61 -9.46
C ASP A 187 19.81 33.19 -10.32
N GLU A 188 20.46 32.37 -11.15
CA GLU A 188 21.55 32.74 -12.03
C GLU A 188 21.03 33.09 -13.44
N GLY A 189 19.70 33.01 -13.65
CA GLY A 189 19.07 33.23 -14.98
C GLY A 189 19.25 32.04 -15.94
N LYS A 190 19.63 30.87 -15.43
CA LYS A 190 19.80 29.65 -16.19
C LYS A 190 18.48 28.87 -16.27
N GLU A 191 18.20 28.29 -17.43
CA GLU A 191 17.07 27.39 -17.62
C GLU A 191 17.27 26.06 -16.86
N VAL A 192 16.33 25.75 -16.00
CA VAL A 192 16.28 24.50 -15.22
C VAL A 192 14.95 23.80 -15.49
N GLN A 193 15.00 22.54 -15.87
CA GLN A 193 13.79 21.75 -16.01
C GLN A 193 13.10 21.58 -14.66
N LEU A 194 11.82 21.94 -14.60
CA LEU A 194 11.02 21.77 -13.40
C LEU A 194 10.74 20.30 -13.15
N SER A 195 10.75 19.91 -11.90
CA SER A 195 10.37 18.60 -11.38
C SER A 195 9.94 18.78 -9.94
N HIS A 196 9.37 17.75 -9.31
CA HIS A 196 9.02 17.80 -7.87
C HIS A 196 10.22 18.21 -6.99
N GLY A 197 11.41 17.65 -7.27
CA GLY A 197 12.62 17.95 -6.51
C GLY A 197 13.19 19.36 -6.81
N THR A 198 13.22 19.77 -8.08
CA THR A 198 13.73 21.11 -8.43
C THR A 198 12.77 22.22 -8.01
N TYR A 199 11.45 21.94 -7.96
CA TYR A 199 10.45 22.89 -7.46
C TYR A 199 10.73 23.34 -6.04
N ILE A 200 10.98 22.39 -5.12
CA ILE A 200 11.27 22.70 -3.70
C ILE A 200 12.48 23.64 -3.61
N ARG A 201 13.57 23.31 -4.30
CA ARG A 201 14.78 24.15 -4.33
C ARG A 201 14.52 25.57 -4.87
N LEU A 202 13.72 25.67 -5.95
CA LEU A 202 13.36 26.96 -6.53
C LEU A 202 12.46 27.79 -5.60
N MET A 203 11.59 27.14 -4.83
CA MET A 203 10.75 27.82 -3.82
C MET A 203 11.53 28.32 -2.60
N GLU A 204 12.75 27.83 -2.35
CA GLU A 204 13.66 28.32 -1.33
C GLU A 204 14.48 29.55 -1.79
N SER A 205 14.42 29.92 -3.08
CA SER A 205 15.11 31.09 -3.61
C SER A 205 14.72 32.38 -2.89
N LYS A 206 15.69 33.27 -2.68
CA LYS A 206 15.44 34.63 -2.17
C LYS A 206 14.76 35.51 -3.22
N ASN A 207 14.96 35.21 -4.52
CA ASN A 207 14.35 35.94 -5.60
C ASN A 207 12.88 35.57 -5.77
N ARG A 208 12.00 36.57 -5.60
CA ARG A 208 10.55 36.35 -5.72
C ARG A 208 10.13 35.89 -7.11
N GLU A 209 10.78 36.38 -8.16
CA GLU A 209 10.40 36.04 -9.55
C GLU A 209 10.76 34.58 -9.88
N VAL A 210 11.85 34.05 -9.33
CA VAL A 210 12.20 32.62 -9.44
C VAL A 210 11.12 31.76 -8.80
N ARG A 211 10.72 32.07 -7.53
CA ARG A 211 9.65 31.36 -6.85
C ARG A 211 8.33 31.43 -7.60
N ARG A 212 7.99 32.61 -8.10
CA ARG A 212 6.75 32.84 -8.87
C ARG A 212 6.73 32.02 -10.15
N GLY A 213 7.84 32.08 -10.93
CA GLY A 213 7.95 31.32 -12.19
C GLY A 213 7.83 29.81 -11.95
N ALA A 214 8.50 29.28 -10.92
CA ALA A 214 8.39 27.87 -10.54
C ALA A 214 6.95 27.50 -10.15
N TYR A 215 6.29 28.32 -9.32
CA TYR A 215 4.92 28.09 -8.89
C TYR A 215 3.94 28.11 -10.07
N GLU A 216 3.95 29.16 -10.87
CA GLU A 216 3.05 29.32 -12.01
C GLU A 216 3.23 28.19 -13.03
N ALA A 217 4.47 27.80 -13.33
CA ALA A 217 4.78 26.73 -14.26
C ALA A 217 4.32 25.35 -13.75
N LEU A 218 4.51 25.05 -12.46
CA LEU A 218 4.03 23.79 -11.86
C LEU A 218 2.51 23.68 -11.96
N TYR A 219 1.80 24.69 -11.44
CA TYR A 219 0.35 24.65 -11.39
C TYR A 219 -0.31 24.75 -12.77
N ALA A 220 0.27 25.47 -13.72
CA ALA A 220 -0.22 25.50 -15.10
C ALA A 220 -0.10 24.10 -15.76
N THR A 221 0.93 23.33 -15.41
CA THR A 221 1.06 21.94 -15.88
C THR A 221 -0.04 21.06 -15.28
N TYR A 222 -0.27 21.14 -13.97
CA TYR A 222 -1.34 20.37 -13.33
C TYR A 222 -2.74 20.76 -13.81
N GLU A 223 -2.97 22.04 -14.10
CA GLU A 223 -4.25 22.54 -14.63
C GLU A 223 -4.64 21.87 -15.95
N GLN A 224 -3.67 21.53 -16.79
CA GLN A 224 -3.93 20.81 -18.05
C GLN A 224 -4.55 19.43 -17.82
N PHE A 225 -4.26 18.80 -16.69
CA PHE A 225 -4.74 17.46 -16.33
C PHE A 225 -5.79 17.45 -15.22
N GLN A 226 -6.33 18.63 -14.83
CA GLN A 226 -7.22 18.79 -13.70
C GLN A 226 -8.42 17.84 -13.72
N HIS A 227 -8.99 17.56 -14.90
CA HIS A 227 -10.14 16.67 -15.04
C HIS A 227 -9.78 15.20 -14.77
N THR A 228 -8.59 14.78 -15.20
CA THR A 228 -8.09 13.44 -14.94
C THR A 228 -7.78 13.26 -13.46
N TYR A 229 -7.07 14.21 -12.84
CA TYR A 229 -6.82 14.21 -11.40
C TYR A 229 -8.11 14.22 -10.58
N ALA A 230 -9.05 15.07 -10.94
CA ALA A 230 -10.36 15.11 -10.26
C ALA A 230 -11.10 13.78 -10.39
N LYS A 231 -10.98 13.09 -11.54
CA LYS A 231 -11.64 11.80 -11.76
C LYS A 231 -10.98 10.67 -10.98
N THR A 232 -9.65 10.62 -10.92
CA THR A 232 -8.93 9.62 -10.12
C THR A 232 -9.22 9.79 -8.63
N LEU A 233 -9.17 11.04 -8.12
CA LEU A 233 -9.52 11.36 -6.74
C LEU A 233 -10.98 10.98 -6.43
N GLN A 234 -11.93 11.37 -7.29
CA GLN A 234 -13.35 11.01 -7.11
C GLN A 234 -13.55 9.50 -7.06
N THR A 235 -12.83 8.75 -7.90
CA THR A 235 -12.92 7.29 -7.93
C THR A 235 -12.37 6.68 -6.64
N ASN A 236 -11.21 7.15 -6.15
CA ASN A 236 -10.66 6.72 -4.87
C ASN A 236 -11.65 6.99 -3.72
N VAL A 237 -12.20 8.20 -3.63
CA VAL A 237 -13.21 8.53 -2.61
C VAL A 237 -14.42 7.59 -2.67
N LYS A 238 -14.88 7.24 -3.88
CA LYS A 238 -15.99 6.28 -4.05
C LYS A 238 -15.61 4.88 -3.57
N VAL A 239 -14.40 4.43 -3.84
CA VAL A 239 -13.89 3.13 -3.35
C VAL A 239 -13.86 3.11 -1.83
N GLN A 240 -13.30 4.14 -1.18
CA GLN A 240 -13.25 4.20 0.29
C GLN A 240 -14.64 4.23 0.92
N ASN A 241 -15.56 5.02 0.35
CA ASN A 241 -16.94 5.06 0.81
C ASN A 241 -17.66 3.71 0.60
N TYR A 242 -17.42 3.04 -0.51
CA TYR A 242 -17.98 1.71 -0.77
C TYR A 242 -17.46 0.69 0.24
N ARG A 243 -16.14 0.61 0.43
CA ARG A 243 -15.51 -0.29 1.42
C ARG A 243 -16.05 -0.05 2.84
N ALA A 244 -16.15 1.22 3.26
CA ALA A 244 -16.71 1.56 4.56
C ALA A 244 -18.17 1.12 4.69
N LYS A 245 -18.99 1.35 3.65
CA LYS A 245 -20.40 0.98 3.65
C LYS A 245 -20.61 -0.53 3.73
N VAL A 246 -19.91 -1.33 2.92
CA VAL A 246 -20.09 -2.79 2.90
C VAL A 246 -19.62 -3.43 4.19
N ARG A 247 -18.67 -2.82 4.91
CA ARG A 247 -18.16 -3.28 6.20
C ARG A 247 -18.86 -2.63 7.41
N ASN A 248 -20.04 -2.02 7.22
CA ASN A 248 -20.85 -1.44 8.28
C ASN A 248 -20.18 -0.30 9.08
N TYR A 249 -19.19 0.40 8.51
CA TYR A 249 -18.67 1.61 9.12
C TYR A 249 -19.61 2.79 8.87
N LYS A 250 -19.68 3.72 9.83
CA LYS A 250 -20.50 4.96 9.72
C LYS A 250 -20.08 5.84 8.54
N SER A 251 -18.79 5.84 8.20
CA SER A 251 -18.20 6.65 7.12
C SER A 251 -16.81 6.11 6.75
N ALA A 252 -16.27 6.53 5.62
CA ALA A 252 -14.88 6.26 5.25
C ALA A 252 -13.89 6.84 6.29
N ARG A 253 -14.18 8.02 6.88
CA ARG A 253 -13.40 8.60 7.97
C ARG A 253 -13.40 7.69 9.20
N HIS A 254 -14.57 7.21 9.61
CA HIS A 254 -14.68 6.28 10.73
C HIS A 254 -13.87 5.00 10.46
N ALA A 255 -13.99 4.40 9.27
CA ALA A 255 -13.24 3.21 8.90
C ALA A 255 -11.71 3.44 8.97
N ALA A 256 -11.22 4.58 8.44
CA ALA A 256 -9.80 4.91 8.45
C ALA A 256 -9.23 5.10 9.87
N LEU A 257 -10.00 5.75 10.75
CA LEU A 257 -9.59 6.00 12.14
C LEU A 257 -9.70 4.75 13.01
N ALA A 258 -10.74 3.94 12.80
CA ALA A 258 -10.98 2.70 13.55
C ALA A 258 -9.83 1.69 13.38
N ALA A 259 -9.20 1.62 12.21
CA ALA A 259 -8.04 0.76 11.96
C ALA A 259 -6.88 0.98 12.96
N ASN A 260 -6.77 2.19 13.51
CA ASN A 260 -5.77 2.56 14.52
C ASN A 260 -6.38 2.88 15.89
N PHE A 261 -7.67 2.55 16.12
CA PHE A 261 -8.42 2.85 17.34
C PHE A 261 -8.45 4.33 17.73
N VAL A 262 -8.40 5.21 16.74
CA VAL A 262 -8.43 6.66 16.95
C VAL A 262 -9.88 7.15 16.96
N PRO A 263 -10.38 7.76 18.04
CA PRO A 263 -11.70 8.36 18.06
C PRO A 263 -11.83 9.51 17.05
N GLU A 264 -13.00 9.66 16.43
CA GLU A 264 -13.24 10.76 15.47
C GLU A 264 -13.03 12.15 16.10
N SER A 265 -13.24 12.28 17.42
CA SER A 265 -12.97 13.53 18.16
C SER A 265 -11.52 13.98 18.09
N VAL A 266 -10.55 13.08 17.95
CA VAL A 266 -9.12 13.44 17.79
C VAL A 266 -8.93 14.16 16.45
N TYR A 267 -9.53 13.65 15.38
CA TYR A 267 -9.48 14.29 14.07
C TYR A 267 -10.18 15.67 14.10
N ASP A 268 -11.37 15.75 14.69
CA ASP A 268 -12.11 17.02 14.80
C ASP A 268 -11.35 18.06 15.61
N ASN A 269 -10.71 17.65 16.72
CA ASN A 269 -9.87 18.51 17.53
C ASN A 269 -8.62 19.01 16.78
N LEU A 270 -7.99 18.15 15.96
CA LEU A 270 -6.86 18.55 15.11
C LEU A 270 -7.29 19.65 14.14
N VAL A 271 -8.40 19.45 13.43
CA VAL A 271 -8.94 20.45 12.48
C VAL A 271 -9.27 21.76 13.19
N ALA A 272 -9.90 21.69 14.38
CA ALA A 272 -10.23 22.85 15.18
C ALA A 272 -8.98 23.63 15.65
N ALA A 273 -7.94 22.88 16.09
CA ALA A 273 -6.67 23.47 16.52
C ALA A 273 -5.96 24.18 15.36
N VAL A 274 -5.85 23.55 14.18
CA VAL A 274 -5.22 24.15 12.99
C VAL A 274 -5.98 25.39 12.52
N ARG A 275 -7.32 25.39 12.58
CA ARG A 275 -8.11 26.58 12.23
C ARG A 275 -7.98 27.73 13.20
N LYS A 276 -7.66 27.44 14.46
CA LYS A 276 -7.50 28.45 15.52
C LYS A 276 -6.12 29.11 15.48
N HIS A 277 -5.08 28.42 15.06
CA HIS A 277 -3.69 28.88 15.07
C HIS A 277 -3.14 29.06 13.65
#